data_b9953818143918ece1d75756ecfeedd7
#
_entry.id   b9953818143918ece1d75756ecfeedd7
#
_cell.length_a   1.000
_cell.length_b   1.000
_cell.length_c   1.000
_cell.angle_alpha   90.00
_cell.angle_beta   90.00
_cell.angle_gamma   90.00
#
_symmetry.space_group_name_H-M   'P 1'
#
loop_
_entity.id
_entity.type
_entity.pdbx_description
1 polymer ?
#
loop_
_entity_poly.entity_id
_entity_poly.type
_entity_poly.pdbx_seq_one_letter_code
_entity_poly.pdbx_strand_id
1 'polypeptide(L)'
;MFEDTSFGIALNVLRRAKASWKKHGREVKMSAFLVERSAEAYERLAQIAPKYPDIAISTYSADFLTVIPEIIGLIPRDAFSFFLIDPKGWRIPLNSLSSMLARPKSEVIFNFMFDFINRAAGIDDPVVISGLNALIPYGNWRMKLKEAEQNQGKLSSSDRKSILVGAFTESLAVVGKYPFVAETTILRPIQDRALYCLAMQPAVRTAWRFFATAR
;
A
#
# COMPACT_ATOMS: atom_id res chain seq x y z
N MET A 1 18.55 11.67 4.19
CA MET A 1 18.81 10.94 5.45
C MET A 1 17.86 9.74 5.56
N PHE A 2 18.22 8.63 6.23
CA PHE A 2 17.33 7.45 6.34
C PHE A 2 16.04 7.75 7.13
N GLU A 3 16.14 8.60 8.14
CA GLU A 3 15.03 8.98 9.00
C GLU A 3 13.86 9.62 8.24
N ASP A 4 14.12 10.14 7.04
CA ASP A 4 13.12 10.76 6.15
C ASP A 4 12.51 9.76 5.16
N THR A 5 12.93 8.48 5.20
CA THR A 5 12.30 7.43 4.40
C THR A 5 11.04 6.89 5.08
N SER A 6 10.10 6.35 4.29
CA SER A 6 8.89 5.71 4.82
C SER A 6 9.21 4.63 5.86
N PHE A 7 10.29 3.86 5.67
CA PHE A 7 10.75 2.86 6.65
C PHE A 7 11.25 3.50 7.95
N GLY A 8 12.08 4.54 7.86
CA GLY A 8 12.60 5.24 9.04
C GLY A 8 11.50 5.86 9.88
N ILE A 9 10.54 6.52 9.22
CA ILE A 9 9.37 7.09 9.87
C ILE A 9 8.55 6.00 10.56
N ALA A 10 8.24 4.88 9.86
CA ALA A 10 7.46 3.78 10.41
C ALA A 10 8.15 3.14 11.63
N LEU A 11 9.45 2.86 11.55
CA LEU A 11 10.22 2.28 12.66
C LEU A 11 10.26 3.22 13.88
N ASN A 12 10.41 4.52 13.68
CA ASN A 12 10.39 5.49 14.76
C ASN A 12 9.00 5.58 15.43
N VAL A 13 7.92 5.50 14.66
CA VAL A 13 6.55 5.44 15.20
C VAL A 13 6.34 4.17 16.01
N LEU A 14 6.77 3.02 15.49
CA LEU A 14 6.70 1.73 16.20
C LEU A 14 7.45 1.75 17.53
N ARG A 15 8.65 2.33 17.56
CA ARG A 15 9.43 2.47 18.80
C ARG A 15 8.72 3.33 19.85
N ARG A 16 8.13 4.44 19.42
CA ARG A 16 7.33 5.30 20.33
C ARG A 16 6.13 4.55 20.87
N ALA A 17 5.41 3.81 20.03
CA ALA A 17 4.30 2.98 20.43
C ALA A 17 4.74 1.91 21.44
N LYS A 18 5.82 1.18 21.16
CA LYS A 18 6.38 0.17 22.06
C LYS A 18 6.75 0.76 23.44
N ALA A 19 7.43 1.91 23.42
CA ALA A 19 7.80 2.61 24.65
C ALA A 19 6.57 3.06 25.45
N SER A 20 5.52 3.53 24.79
CA SER A 20 4.24 3.90 25.42
C SER A 20 3.58 2.68 26.09
N TRP A 21 3.47 1.54 25.39
CA TRP A 21 2.91 0.32 25.94
C TRP A 21 3.68 -0.17 27.17
N LYS A 22 5.00 -0.12 27.12
CA LYS A 22 5.87 -0.50 28.24
C LYS A 22 5.60 0.35 29.49
N LYS A 23 5.37 1.66 29.33
CA LYS A 23 4.99 2.56 30.44
C LYS A 23 3.68 2.16 31.11
N HIS A 24 2.77 1.48 30.37
CA HIS A 24 1.51 0.97 30.87
C HIS A 24 1.60 -0.50 31.32
N GLY A 25 2.81 -1.01 31.57
CA GLY A 25 3.03 -2.39 32.06
C GLY A 25 2.78 -3.47 31.02
N ARG A 26 2.71 -3.14 29.73
CA ARG A 26 2.49 -4.09 28.64
C ARG A 26 3.76 -4.26 27.82
N GLU A 27 4.25 -5.47 27.77
CA GLU A 27 5.38 -5.81 26.88
C GLU A 27 4.85 -6.23 25.50
N VAL A 28 5.33 -5.52 24.46
CA VAL A 28 4.96 -5.80 23.06
C VAL A 28 6.21 -6.22 22.30
N LYS A 29 6.15 -7.43 21.71
CA LYS A 29 7.16 -7.88 20.75
C LYS A 29 6.83 -7.30 19.39
N MET A 30 7.80 -6.67 18.73
CA MET A 30 7.64 -6.09 17.40
C MET A 30 8.68 -6.65 16.45
N SER A 31 8.25 -7.01 15.25
CA SER A 31 9.11 -7.42 14.13
C SER A 31 8.82 -6.56 12.92
N ALA A 32 9.83 -6.31 12.11
CA ALA A 32 9.71 -5.62 10.82
C ALA A 32 10.39 -6.43 9.72
N PHE A 33 9.72 -6.58 8.59
CA PHE A 33 10.22 -7.24 7.39
C PHE A 33 10.36 -6.18 6.30
N LEU A 34 11.59 -5.92 5.87
CA LEU A 34 11.92 -4.87 4.91
C LEU A 34 12.45 -5.52 3.64
N VAL A 35 11.81 -5.26 2.51
CA VAL A 35 12.17 -5.86 1.23
C VAL A 35 12.59 -4.78 0.26
N GLU A 36 13.76 -4.94 -0.34
CA GLU A 36 14.28 -4.03 -1.35
C GLU A 36 14.93 -4.85 -2.47
N ARG A 37 14.55 -4.55 -3.71
CA ARG A 37 15.06 -5.24 -4.90
C ARG A 37 16.37 -4.66 -5.44
N SER A 38 16.57 -3.36 -5.29
CA SER A 38 17.81 -2.71 -5.72
C SER A 38 18.94 -3.06 -4.78
N ALA A 39 20.02 -3.66 -5.29
CA ALA A 39 21.19 -4.02 -4.48
C ALA A 39 21.79 -2.80 -3.75
N GLU A 40 21.93 -1.67 -4.44
CA GLU A 40 22.45 -0.43 -3.85
C GLU A 40 21.55 0.11 -2.71
N ALA A 41 20.23 0.07 -2.91
CA ALA A 41 19.29 0.50 -1.88
C ALA A 41 19.23 -0.51 -0.72
N TYR A 42 19.37 -1.81 -1.01
CA TYR A 42 19.43 -2.85 0.00
C TYR A 42 20.64 -2.73 0.92
N GLU A 43 21.83 -2.42 0.41
CA GLU A 43 23.02 -2.18 1.24
C GLU A 43 22.78 -1.08 2.27
N ARG A 44 22.10 -0.01 1.86
CA ARG A 44 21.68 1.06 2.77
C ARG A 44 20.63 0.58 3.78
N LEU A 45 19.69 -0.26 3.33
CA LEU A 45 18.65 -0.83 4.18
C LEU A 45 19.23 -1.77 5.24
N ALA A 46 20.17 -2.64 4.89
CA ALA A 46 20.81 -3.59 5.80
C ALA A 46 21.53 -2.93 6.97
N GLN A 47 22.05 -1.71 6.76
CA GLN A 47 22.73 -0.93 7.81
C GLN A 47 21.76 -0.36 8.87
N ILE A 48 20.46 -0.54 8.68
CA ILE A 48 19.43 0.04 9.54
C ILE A 48 19.11 -0.88 10.71
N ALA A 49 18.99 -2.18 10.46
CA ALA A 49 18.61 -3.17 11.48
C ALA A 49 19.39 -3.01 12.80
N PRO A 50 20.74 -2.84 12.78
CA PRO A 50 21.51 -2.64 14.01
C PRO A 50 21.14 -1.38 14.81
N LYS A 51 20.52 -0.37 14.18
CA LYS A 51 20.13 0.87 14.85
C LYS A 51 18.83 0.74 15.66
N TYR A 52 18.13 -0.37 15.52
CA TYR A 52 16.85 -0.63 16.18
C TYR A 52 16.87 -1.95 16.96
N PRO A 53 17.70 -2.08 17.99
CA PRO A 53 17.88 -3.34 18.73
C PRO A 53 16.62 -3.79 19.49
N ASP A 54 15.67 -2.92 19.65
CA ASP A 54 14.38 -3.17 20.30
C ASP A 54 13.28 -3.67 19.36
N ILE A 55 13.54 -3.73 18.06
CA ILE A 55 12.65 -4.31 17.02
C ILE A 55 13.41 -5.43 16.30
N ALA A 56 12.80 -6.59 16.15
CA ALA A 56 13.38 -7.66 15.34
C ALA A 56 13.23 -7.32 13.85
N ILE A 57 14.29 -6.86 13.21
CA ILE A 57 14.27 -6.47 11.79
C ILE A 57 14.89 -7.55 10.93
N SER A 58 14.14 -8.03 9.94
CA SER A 58 14.62 -8.90 8.86
C SER A 58 14.63 -8.11 7.55
N THR A 59 15.74 -8.17 6.82
CA THR A 59 15.89 -7.47 5.53
C THR A 59 16.07 -8.48 4.40
N TYR A 60 15.46 -8.22 3.24
CA TYR A 60 15.48 -9.09 2.07
C TYR A 60 15.96 -8.31 0.84
N SER A 61 16.99 -8.83 0.16
CA SER A 61 17.43 -8.38 -1.16
C SER A 61 16.74 -9.21 -2.23
N ALA A 62 15.49 -8.89 -2.54
CA ALA A 62 14.67 -9.71 -3.43
C ALA A 62 13.53 -8.93 -4.07
N ASP A 63 12.90 -9.55 -5.06
CA ASP A 63 11.59 -9.10 -5.52
C ASP A 63 10.55 -9.38 -4.42
N PHE A 64 9.76 -8.38 -4.09
CA PHE A 64 8.77 -8.46 -3.02
C PHE A 64 7.81 -9.65 -3.20
N LEU A 65 7.35 -9.90 -4.42
CA LEU A 65 6.39 -10.98 -4.70
C LEU A 65 6.97 -12.37 -4.41
N THR A 66 8.29 -12.54 -4.55
CA THR A 66 8.93 -13.85 -4.32
C THR A 66 9.09 -14.21 -2.85
N VAL A 67 9.16 -13.21 -1.96
CA VAL A 67 9.39 -13.40 -0.52
C VAL A 67 8.11 -13.35 0.32
N ILE A 68 6.97 -12.97 -0.26
CA ILE A 68 5.69 -12.93 0.45
C ILE A 68 5.36 -14.25 1.18
N PRO A 69 5.43 -15.43 0.54
CA PRO A 69 5.09 -16.69 1.23
C PRO A 69 5.96 -16.94 2.46
N GLU A 70 7.26 -16.66 2.36
CA GLU A 70 8.20 -16.80 3.47
C GLU A 70 7.84 -15.83 4.60
N ILE A 71 7.70 -14.55 4.30
CA ILE A 71 7.36 -13.52 5.30
C ILE A 71 6.06 -13.87 6.01
N ILE A 72 5.01 -14.24 5.27
CA ILE A 72 3.72 -14.63 5.85
C ILE A 72 3.84 -15.85 6.74
N GLY A 73 4.70 -16.82 6.38
CA GLY A 73 4.98 -18.00 7.20
C GLY A 73 5.69 -17.69 8.53
N LEU A 74 6.50 -16.63 8.56
CA LEU A 74 7.22 -16.19 9.77
C LEU A 74 6.35 -15.40 10.75
N ILE A 75 5.23 -14.82 10.30
CA ILE A 75 4.35 -14.03 11.17
C ILE A 75 3.40 -14.96 11.95
N PRO A 76 3.40 -14.96 13.30
CA PRO A 76 2.49 -15.76 14.11
C PRO A 76 1.01 -15.48 13.73
N ARG A 77 0.17 -16.51 13.75
CA ARG A 77 -1.24 -16.40 13.31
C ARG A 77 -2.05 -15.41 14.13
N ASP A 78 -1.72 -15.25 15.39
CA ASP A 78 -2.39 -14.35 16.36
C ASP A 78 -1.80 -12.94 16.37
N ALA A 79 -0.66 -12.73 15.71
CA ALA A 79 -0.02 -11.42 15.65
C ALA A 79 -0.81 -10.45 14.77
N PHE A 80 -0.95 -9.21 15.24
CA PHE A 80 -1.39 -8.10 14.40
C PHE A 80 -0.30 -7.76 13.38
N SER A 81 -0.70 -7.51 12.15
CA SER A 81 0.20 -7.21 11.05
C SER A 81 -0.19 -5.89 10.37
N PHE A 82 0.80 -5.06 10.08
CA PHE A 82 0.62 -3.86 9.29
C PHE A 82 1.44 -3.98 8.00
N PHE A 83 0.79 -3.85 6.85
CA PHE A 83 1.42 -3.93 5.54
C PHE A 83 1.41 -2.56 4.87
N LEU A 84 2.59 -2.03 4.58
CA LEU A 84 2.76 -0.86 3.72
C LEU A 84 3.26 -1.34 2.35
N ILE A 85 2.41 -1.23 1.33
CA ILE A 85 2.70 -1.64 -0.03
C ILE A 85 2.89 -0.38 -0.87
N ASP A 86 4.14 -0.11 -1.24
CA ASP A 86 4.55 1.08 -2.00
C ASP A 86 5.24 0.68 -3.30
N PRO A 87 4.47 0.22 -4.31
CA PRO A 87 5.04 -0.24 -5.57
C PRO A 87 5.52 0.93 -6.42
N LYS A 88 6.66 0.77 -7.04
CA LYS A 88 7.13 1.70 -8.08
C LYS A 88 6.43 1.38 -9.41
N GLY A 89 5.22 1.94 -9.62
CA GLY A 89 4.45 1.77 -10.85
C GLY A 89 3.27 0.78 -10.73
N TRP A 90 2.87 0.16 -11.85
CA TRP A 90 1.67 -0.69 -11.93
C TRP A 90 1.95 -2.20 -12.04
N ARG A 91 3.23 -2.62 -12.04
CA ARG A 91 3.60 -4.02 -12.33
C ARG A 91 3.48 -4.95 -11.11
N ILE A 92 2.46 -4.78 -10.31
CA ILE A 92 2.13 -5.70 -9.21
C ILE A 92 0.79 -6.35 -9.53
N PRO A 93 0.75 -7.66 -9.83
CA PRO A 93 -0.49 -8.40 -9.92
C PRO A 93 -1.16 -8.45 -8.55
N LEU A 94 -2.33 -7.81 -8.39
CA LEU A 94 -2.98 -7.69 -7.09
C LEU A 94 -3.34 -9.07 -6.50
N ASN A 95 -3.72 -10.03 -7.33
CA ASN A 95 -4.02 -11.40 -6.89
C ASN A 95 -2.82 -12.11 -6.25
N SER A 96 -1.58 -11.76 -6.62
CA SER A 96 -0.37 -12.33 -6.00
C SER A 96 -0.19 -11.89 -4.55
N LEU A 97 -0.90 -10.86 -4.11
CA LEU A 97 -0.90 -10.35 -2.74
C LEU A 97 -1.99 -11.00 -1.86
N SER A 98 -2.80 -11.91 -2.39
CA SER A 98 -3.99 -12.43 -1.71
C SER A 98 -3.71 -13.03 -0.33
N SER A 99 -2.61 -13.77 -0.16
CA SER A 99 -2.22 -14.36 1.14
C SER A 99 -1.91 -13.29 2.21
N MET A 100 -1.38 -12.16 1.79
CA MET A 100 -1.09 -11.01 2.65
C MET A 100 -2.36 -10.21 2.94
N LEU A 101 -3.10 -9.85 1.88
CA LEU A 101 -4.29 -9.01 1.97
C LEU A 101 -5.41 -9.70 2.76
N ALA A 102 -5.63 -11.01 2.57
CA ALA A 102 -6.66 -11.76 3.28
C ALA A 102 -6.23 -12.25 4.68
N ARG A 103 -5.07 -11.80 5.19
CA ARG A 103 -4.59 -12.21 6.51
C ARG A 103 -5.49 -11.63 7.62
N PRO A 104 -5.96 -12.46 8.58
CA PRO A 104 -6.69 -11.97 9.75
C PRO A 104 -5.81 -11.04 10.61
N LYS A 105 -6.45 -10.11 11.34
CA LYS A 105 -5.77 -9.16 12.23
C LYS A 105 -4.68 -8.36 11.53
N SER A 106 -4.96 -7.90 10.33
CA SER A 106 -4.03 -7.06 9.58
C SER A 106 -4.66 -5.74 9.15
N GLU A 107 -3.82 -4.75 8.98
CA GLU A 107 -4.13 -3.50 8.28
C GLU A 107 -3.21 -3.36 7.08
N VAL A 108 -3.74 -2.82 6.01
CA VAL A 108 -3.01 -2.62 4.76
C VAL A 108 -3.11 -1.17 4.34
N ILE A 109 -1.99 -0.57 4.03
CA ILE A 109 -1.92 0.67 3.26
C ILE A 109 -1.26 0.37 1.92
N PHE A 110 -1.98 0.64 0.85
CA PHE A 110 -1.47 0.51 -0.51
C PHE A 110 -1.31 1.89 -1.14
N ASN A 111 -0.10 2.24 -1.54
CA ASN A 111 0.17 3.47 -2.27
C ASN A 111 -0.15 3.28 -3.75
N PHE A 112 -1.32 3.76 -4.16
CA PHE A 112 -1.75 3.77 -5.54
C PHE A 112 -1.22 5.03 -6.24
N MET A 113 -0.16 4.90 -7.04
CA MET A 113 0.51 6.01 -7.74
C MET A 113 -0.37 6.59 -8.85
N PHE A 114 -1.46 7.28 -8.48
CA PHE A 114 -2.50 7.71 -9.40
C PHE A 114 -1.97 8.46 -10.63
N ASP A 115 -1.09 9.45 -10.45
CA ASP A 115 -0.59 10.24 -11.58
C ASP A 115 0.15 9.38 -12.62
N PHE A 116 0.88 8.37 -12.17
CA PHE A 116 1.60 7.44 -13.02
C PHE A 116 0.63 6.46 -13.72
N ILE A 117 -0.30 5.89 -12.98
CA ILE A 117 -1.30 4.95 -13.47
C ILE A 117 -2.27 5.63 -14.44
N ASN A 118 -2.67 6.86 -14.17
CA ASN A 118 -3.54 7.63 -15.05
C ASN A 118 -2.90 7.89 -16.42
N ARG A 119 -1.59 8.19 -16.45
CA ARG A 119 -0.88 8.31 -17.72
C ARG A 119 -0.79 6.98 -18.46
N ALA A 120 -0.48 5.90 -17.74
CA ALA A 120 -0.43 4.56 -18.30
C ALA A 120 -1.79 4.11 -18.86
N ALA A 121 -2.89 4.44 -18.20
CA ALA A 121 -4.24 4.11 -18.66
C ALA A 121 -4.65 4.79 -19.98
N GLY A 122 -3.90 5.82 -20.41
CA GLY A 122 -4.07 6.46 -21.72
C GLY A 122 -3.23 5.83 -22.84
N ILE A 123 -2.40 4.83 -22.53
CA ILE A 123 -1.50 4.19 -23.50
C ILE A 123 -2.19 2.93 -24.05
N ASP A 124 -2.36 2.87 -25.38
CA ASP A 124 -2.94 1.70 -26.06
C ASP A 124 -1.84 0.70 -26.45
N ASP A 125 -1.16 0.16 -25.43
CA ASP A 125 -0.13 -0.86 -25.54
C ASP A 125 -0.58 -2.13 -24.81
N PRO A 126 -0.54 -3.32 -25.44
CA PRO A 126 -1.01 -4.56 -24.82
C PRO A 126 -0.28 -4.91 -23.51
N VAL A 127 1.01 -4.60 -23.38
CA VAL A 127 1.80 -4.88 -22.17
C VAL A 127 1.37 -3.97 -21.03
N VAL A 128 1.15 -2.68 -21.34
CA VAL A 128 0.66 -1.71 -20.34
C VAL A 128 -0.75 -2.09 -19.87
N ILE A 129 -1.65 -2.40 -20.81
CA ILE A 129 -3.01 -2.81 -20.53
C ILE A 129 -3.04 -4.08 -19.68
N SER A 130 -2.25 -5.10 -20.05
CA SER A 130 -2.15 -6.34 -19.26
C SER A 130 -1.66 -6.09 -17.85
N GLY A 131 -0.64 -5.23 -17.68
CA GLY A 131 -0.13 -4.86 -16.36
C GLY A 131 -1.16 -4.11 -15.50
N LEU A 132 -1.90 -3.17 -16.10
CA LEU A 132 -2.98 -2.47 -15.40
C LEU A 132 -4.14 -3.40 -15.05
N ASN A 133 -4.52 -4.33 -15.94
CA ASN A 133 -5.52 -5.36 -15.64
C ASN A 133 -5.07 -6.29 -14.50
N ALA A 134 -3.77 -6.58 -14.40
CA ALA A 134 -3.24 -7.36 -13.29
C ALA A 134 -3.26 -6.60 -11.96
N LEU A 135 -3.06 -5.28 -11.97
CA LEU A 135 -3.17 -4.42 -10.79
C LEU A 135 -4.64 -4.16 -10.40
N ILE A 136 -5.52 -4.01 -11.39
CA ILE A 136 -6.95 -3.70 -11.20
C ILE A 136 -7.79 -4.81 -11.86
N PRO A 137 -7.80 -6.03 -11.28
CA PRO A 137 -8.38 -7.20 -11.95
C PRO A 137 -9.92 -7.22 -11.95
N TYR A 138 -10.57 -6.46 -11.07
CA TYR A 138 -12.04 -6.54 -10.90
C TYR A 138 -12.61 -5.15 -11.15
N GLY A 139 -12.75 -4.27 -11.28
CA GLY A 139 -13.41 -2.96 -11.35
C GLY A 139 -13.73 -2.46 -12.76
N ASN A 140 -13.45 -3.25 -13.80
CA ASN A 140 -13.76 -2.91 -15.21
C ASN A 140 -13.31 -1.49 -15.62
N TRP A 141 -12.14 -1.04 -15.10
CA TRP A 141 -11.66 0.32 -15.23
C TRP A 141 -11.66 0.85 -16.67
N ARG A 142 -11.25 0.01 -17.62
CA ARG A 142 -11.14 0.40 -19.05
C ARG A 142 -12.50 0.63 -19.68
N MET A 143 -13.49 -0.21 -19.37
CA MET A 143 -14.85 -0.06 -19.83
C MET A 143 -15.48 1.19 -19.24
N LYS A 144 -15.35 1.39 -17.93
CA LYS A 144 -15.87 2.59 -17.23
C LYS A 144 -15.26 3.89 -17.79
N LEU A 145 -13.96 3.90 -18.14
CA LEU A 145 -13.34 5.07 -18.79
C LEU A 145 -13.94 5.34 -20.18
N LYS A 146 -14.08 4.30 -21.01
CA LYS A 146 -14.65 4.44 -22.36
C LYS A 146 -16.10 4.92 -22.33
N GLU A 147 -16.93 4.34 -21.47
CA GLU A 147 -18.32 4.74 -21.31
C GLU A 147 -18.44 6.20 -20.84
N ALA A 148 -17.62 6.60 -19.88
CA ALA A 148 -17.61 7.98 -19.42
C ALA A 148 -17.15 8.95 -20.52
N GLU A 149 -16.11 8.60 -21.30
CA GLU A 149 -15.66 9.39 -22.45
C GLU A 149 -16.69 9.51 -23.55
N GLN A 150 -17.45 8.44 -23.82
CA GLN A 150 -18.55 8.46 -24.79
C GLN A 150 -19.71 9.38 -24.35
N ASN A 151 -20.02 9.39 -23.06
CA ASN A 151 -21.16 10.14 -22.52
C ASN A 151 -20.83 11.62 -22.26
N GLN A 152 -19.60 11.95 -21.89
CA GLN A 152 -19.21 13.27 -21.41
C GLN A 152 -18.13 13.95 -22.28
N GLY A 153 -17.55 13.23 -23.24
CA GLY A 153 -16.41 13.67 -24.01
C GLY A 153 -15.10 13.55 -23.20
N LYS A 154 -14.21 14.51 -23.34
CA LYS A 154 -12.90 14.48 -22.65
C LYS A 154 -13.07 14.57 -21.15
N LEU A 155 -12.69 13.50 -20.43
CA LEU A 155 -12.77 13.42 -18.98
C LEU A 155 -11.76 14.36 -18.28
N SER A 156 -12.19 14.98 -17.20
CA SER A 156 -11.30 15.70 -16.29
C SER A 156 -10.37 14.73 -15.53
N SER A 157 -9.31 15.29 -14.94
CA SER A 157 -8.42 14.49 -14.05
C SER A 157 -9.18 13.92 -12.86
N SER A 158 -10.18 14.63 -12.35
CA SER A 158 -11.02 14.20 -11.24
C SER A 158 -11.90 13.01 -11.62
N ASP A 159 -12.53 13.04 -12.82
CA ASP A 159 -13.37 11.95 -13.29
C ASP A 159 -12.54 10.68 -13.50
N ARG A 160 -11.40 10.81 -14.16
CA ARG A 160 -10.47 9.70 -14.37
C ARG A 160 -9.96 9.13 -13.05
N LYS A 161 -9.69 10.00 -12.05
CA LYS A 161 -9.30 9.58 -10.71
C LYS A 161 -10.42 8.76 -10.06
N SER A 162 -11.64 9.26 -10.06
CA SER A 162 -12.79 8.56 -9.47
C SER A 162 -12.95 7.16 -10.07
N ILE A 163 -12.83 7.03 -11.38
CA ILE A 163 -12.94 5.74 -12.06
C ILE A 163 -11.79 4.79 -11.72
N LEU A 164 -10.54 5.24 -11.84
CA LEU A 164 -9.37 4.38 -11.65
C LEU A 164 -9.17 3.98 -10.19
N VAL A 165 -9.31 4.93 -9.27
CA VAL A 165 -9.18 4.65 -7.83
C VAL A 165 -10.35 3.82 -7.35
N GLY A 166 -11.58 4.12 -7.79
CA GLY A 166 -12.77 3.32 -7.47
C GLY A 166 -12.64 1.86 -7.95
N ALA A 167 -12.16 1.64 -9.18
CA ALA A 167 -11.91 0.29 -9.68
C ALA A 167 -10.78 -0.44 -8.91
N PHE A 168 -9.75 0.28 -8.50
CA PHE A 168 -8.67 -0.28 -7.68
C PHE A 168 -9.16 -0.66 -6.28
N THR A 169 -9.89 0.22 -5.60
CA THR A 169 -10.44 -0.07 -4.26
C THR A 169 -11.43 -1.22 -4.29
N GLU A 170 -12.26 -1.35 -5.34
CA GLU A 170 -13.11 -2.52 -5.60
C GLU A 170 -12.26 -3.79 -5.73
N SER A 171 -11.20 -3.75 -6.53
CA SER A 171 -10.28 -4.89 -6.70
C SER A 171 -9.60 -5.28 -5.39
N LEU A 172 -9.15 -4.30 -4.62
CA LEU A 172 -8.51 -4.51 -3.32
C LEU A 172 -9.49 -5.14 -2.32
N ALA A 173 -10.75 -4.69 -2.30
CA ALA A 173 -11.80 -5.25 -1.46
C ALA A 173 -12.08 -6.72 -1.80
N VAL A 174 -12.17 -7.06 -3.09
CA VAL A 174 -12.39 -8.44 -3.54
C VAL A 174 -11.22 -9.35 -3.15
N VAL A 175 -9.98 -8.97 -3.49
CA VAL A 175 -8.79 -9.79 -3.23
C VAL A 175 -8.53 -9.96 -1.73
N GLY A 176 -8.67 -8.89 -0.96
CA GLY A 176 -8.48 -8.88 0.50
C GLY A 176 -9.69 -9.40 1.28
N LYS A 177 -10.82 -9.65 0.63
CA LYS A 177 -12.10 -10.00 1.26
C LYS A 177 -12.54 -8.94 2.28
N TYR A 178 -12.32 -7.67 1.96
CA TYR A 178 -12.62 -6.56 2.83
C TYR A 178 -14.07 -6.11 2.67
N PRO A 179 -14.78 -5.80 3.76
CA PRO A 179 -16.13 -5.25 3.69
C PRO A 179 -16.15 -3.83 3.11
N PHE A 180 -15.05 -3.11 3.19
CA PHE A 180 -14.85 -1.78 2.61
C PHE A 180 -13.36 -1.43 2.56
N VAL A 181 -13.00 -0.53 1.67
CA VAL A 181 -11.67 0.09 1.56
C VAL A 181 -11.85 1.59 1.61
N ALA A 182 -11.06 2.26 2.44
CA ALA A 182 -11.01 3.70 2.46
C ALA A 182 -9.93 4.24 1.54
N GLU A 183 -10.15 5.42 1.00
CA GLU A 183 -9.13 6.14 0.25
C GLU A 183 -8.82 7.49 0.87
N THR A 184 -7.57 7.90 0.72
CA THR A 184 -7.15 9.29 0.95
C THR A 184 -6.25 9.75 -0.18
N THR A 185 -6.46 10.96 -0.65
CA THR A 185 -5.68 11.52 -1.76
C THR A 185 -4.56 12.40 -1.22
N ILE A 186 -3.35 12.17 -1.71
CA ILE A 186 -2.22 13.07 -1.45
C ILE A 186 -2.05 13.95 -2.68
N LEU A 187 -2.15 15.25 -2.47
CA LEU A 187 -2.00 16.25 -3.52
C LEU A 187 -0.53 16.67 -3.69
N ARG A 188 -0.18 17.13 -4.87
CA ARG A 188 1.12 17.80 -5.08
C ARG A 188 1.14 19.12 -4.32
N PRO A 189 2.26 19.46 -3.67
CA PRO A 189 2.42 20.80 -3.10
C PRO A 189 2.18 21.86 -4.19
N ILE A 190 1.42 22.91 -3.84
CA ILE A 190 1.15 24.10 -4.70
C ILE A 190 0.32 23.77 -5.97
N GLN A 191 -0.05 22.51 -6.21
CA GLN A 191 -0.86 22.11 -7.35
C GLN A 191 -2.05 21.29 -6.82
N ASP A 192 -3.27 21.68 -7.14
CA ASP A 192 -4.47 20.90 -6.84
C ASP A 192 -4.57 19.69 -7.79
N ARG A 193 -3.57 18.82 -7.74
CA ARG A 193 -3.45 17.62 -8.56
C ARG A 193 -3.08 16.43 -7.69
N ALA A 194 -3.87 15.37 -7.80
CA ALA A 194 -3.58 14.11 -7.11
C ALA A 194 -2.24 13.53 -7.55
N LEU A 195 -1.35 13.27 -6.60
CA LEU A 195 -0.08 12.60 -6.83
C LEU A 195 -0.25 11.08 -6.68
N TYR A 196 -0.82 10.65 -5.56
CA TYR A 196 -1.19 9.27 -5.28
C TYR A 196 -2.36 9.19 -4.32
N CYS A 197 -2.99 8.03 -4.26
CA CYS A 197 -4.06 7.72 -3.33
C CYS A 197 -3.61 6.58 -2.41
N LEU A 198 -3.86 6.71 -1.13
CA LEU A 198 -3.67 5.65 -0.16
C LEU A 198 -5.00 4.90 -0.02
N ALA A 199 -5.00 3.61 -0.39
CA ALA A 199 -6.11 2.73 -0.12
C ALA A 199 -5.82 1.97 1.18
N MET A 200 -6.75 2.01 2.12
CA MET A 200 -6.58 1.48 3.46
C MET A 200 -7.69 0.52 3.84
N GLN A 201 -7.33 -0.61 4.45
CA GLN A 201 -8.26 -1.49 5.12
C GLN A 201 -7.98 -1.42 6.62
N PRO A 202 -8.86 -0.83 7.42
CA PRO A 202 -8.70 -0.81 8.89
C PRO A 202 -9.19 -2.12 9.51
N ALA A 203 -8.45 -2.60 10.53
CA ALA A 203 -8.76 -3.84 11.23
C ALA A 203 -10.06 -3.79 12.05
N VAL A 204 -10.53 -2.59 12.41
CA VAL A 204 -11.74 -2.40 13.21
C VAL A 204 -12.51 -1.15 12.75
N ARG A 205 -13.84 -1.25 12.64
CA ARG A 205 -14.72 -0.10 12.28
C ARG A 205 -14.52 1.14 13.16
N THR A 206 -14.06 0.97 14.40
CA THR A 206 -13.82 2.06 15.37
C THR A 206 -12.57 2.88 15.06
N ALA A 207 -11.59 2.36 14.35
CA ALA A 207 -10.38 3.10 13.95
C ALA A 207 -10.68 4.29 13.02
N TRP A 208 -11.80 4.24 12.31
CA TRP A 208 -12.26 5.30 11.39
C TRP A 208 -12.54 6.65 12.07
N ARG A 209 -12.94 6.66 13.33
CA ARG A 209 -13.24 7.91 14.04
C ARG A 209 -12.00 8.76 14.28
N PHE A 210 -10.80 8.16 14.28
CA PHE A 210 -9.55 8.90 14.47
C PHE A 210 -9.02 9.56 13.19
N PHE A 211 -9.30 9.00 12.01
CA PHE A 211 -8.84 9.56 10.74
C PHE A 211 -9.79 10.60 10.14
N ALA A 212 -11.07 10.54 10.46
CA ALA A 212 -12.07 11.49 9.95
C ALA A 212 -12.05 12.86 10.67
N THR A 213 -11.34 13.00 11.79
CA THR A 213 -11.27 14.23 12.59
C THR A 213 -9.97 15.01 12.44
N ALA A 214 -8.99 14.52 11.69
CA ALA A 214 -7.78 15.27 11.33
C ALA A 214 -8.07 16.11 10.08
N ARG A 215 -8.75 17.26 10.25
CA ARG A 215 -8.82 18.37 9.30
C ARG A 215 -7.80 19.43 9.67
#